data_b70a81d189c30bab83a4e42e83d0c49c
#
_entry.id   b70a81d189c30bab83a4e42e83d0c49c
#
_cell.length_a   1.000
_cell.length_b   1.000
_cell.length_c   1.000
_cell.angle_alpha   90.00
_cell.angle_beta   90.00
_cell.angle_gamma   90.00
#
_symmetry.space_group_name_H-M   'P 1'
#
loop_
_entity.id
_entity.type
_entity.pdbx_description
1 polymer ?
#
loop_
_entity_poly.entity_id
_entity_poly.type
_entity_poly.pdbx_seq_one_letter_code
_entity_poly.pdbx_strand_id
1 'polypeptide(L)'
;MMKNYSSMRGKLGDKIRFQHIHDAILEIESYLVKKEFSDFMENSMMRFACIKQMEIIGEASNHISDDNKSKFSTIEWSQIVGMRNVFIHEYFGVDSTLVWEIIKNDLPDLKYKIEKIIDAI
;
A
#
# COMPACT_ATOMS: atom_id res chain seq x y z
N MET A 1 -7.30 29.12 12.96
CA MET A 1 -8.15 27.96 12.65
C MET A 1 -7.53 27.05 11.59
N MET A 2 -7.15 27.57 10.44
CA MET A 2 -6.53 26.77 9.37
C MET A 2 -5.22 26.10 9.80
N LYS A 3 -4.35 26.81 10.54
CA LYS A 3 -3.10 26.26 11.05
C LYS A 3 -3.34 25.10 11.99
N ASN A 4 -4.28 25.21 12.91
CA ASN A 4 -4.59 24.14 13.86
C ASN A 4 -5.17 22.93 13.17
N TYR A 5 -6.00 23.16 12.16
CA TYR A 5 -6.56 22.09 11.36
C TYR A 5 -5.45 21.30 10.62
N SER A 6 -4.51 22.01 10.01
CA SER A 6 -3.41 21.38 9.30
C SER A 6 -2.52 20.54 10.23
N SER A 7 -2.25 21.06 11.45
CA SER A 7 -1.46 20.34 12.45
C SER A 7 -2.17 19.08 12.92
N MET A 8 -3.46 19.18 13.23
CA MET A 8 -4.28 18.03 13.59
C MET A 8 -4.33 17.01 12.46
N ARG A 9 -4.46 17.48 11.21
CA ARG A 9 -4.47 16.63 10.04
C ARG A 9 -3.17 15.87 9.88
N GLY A 10 -2.02 16.49 10.18
CA GLY A 10 -0.72 15.83 10.13
C GLY A 10 -0.64 14.63 11.07
N LYS A 11 -1.06 14.80 12.32
CA LYS A 11 -1.04 13.72 13.32
C LYS A 11 -2.10 12.64 13.06
N LEU A 12 -3.34 13.07 12.91
CA LEU A 12 -4.46 12.16 12.66
C LEU A 12 -4.38 11.56 11.27
N GLY A 13 -3.87 12.35 10.31
CA GLY A 13 -3.72 11.91 8.94
C GLY A 13 -2.79 10.73 8.81
N ASP A 14 -1.67 10.72 9.51
CA ASP A 14 -0.73 9.60 9.46
C ASP A 14 -1.37 8.30 9.98
N LYS A 15 -2.05 8.39 11.13
CA LYS A 15 -2.74 7.23 11.69
C LYS A 15 -3.77 6.66 10.72
N ILE A 16 -4.57 7.52 10.10
CA ILE A 16 -5.56 7.12 9.11
C ILE A 16 -4.88 6.49 7.89
N ARG A 17 -3.76 7.05 7.45
CA ARG A 17 -3.04 6.52 6.30
C ARG A 17 -2.40 5.17 6.56
N PHE A 18 -1.84 4.96 7.75
CA PHE A 18 -1.38 3.62 8.13
C PHE A 18 -2.54 2.63 8.09
N GLN A 19 -3.71 3.04 8.56
CA GLN A 19 -4.90 2.20 8.53
C GLN A 19 -5.34 1.91 7.09
N HIS A 20 -5.29 2.92 6.20
CA HIS A 20 -5.59 2.73 4.77
C HIS A 20 -4.65 1.71 4.13
N ILE A 21 -3.36 1.78 4.44
CA ILE A 21 -2.38 0.81 3.94
C ILE A 21 -2.76 -0.59 4.41
N HIS A 22 -3.06 -0.74 5.69
CA HIS A 22 -3.43 -2.02 6.27
C HIS A 22 -4.70 -2.58 5.63
N ASP A 23 -5.73 -1.75 5.50
CA ASP A 23 -7.00 -2.15 4.90
C ASP A 23 -6.83 -2.59 3.44
N ALA A 24 -5.99 -1.89 2.68
CA ALA A 24 -5.72 -2.24 1.30
C ALA A 24 -5.02 -3.59 1.19
N ILE A 25 -4.08 -3.89 2.09
CA ILE A 25 -3.42 -5.19 2.13
C ILE A 25 -4.44 -6.30 2.43
N LEU A 26 -5.33 -6.07 3.41
CA LEU A 26 -6.36 -7.04 3.74
C LEU A 26 -7.32 -7.28 2.57
N GLU A 27 -7.64 -6.24 1.81
CA GLU A 27 -8.47 -6.38 0.61
C GLU A 27 -7.80 -7.27 -0.42
N ILE A 28 -6.51 -7.04 -0.71
CA ILE A 28 -5.77 -7.88 -1.64
C ILE A 28 -5.78 -9.33 -1.16
N GLU A 29 -5.52 -9.57 0.12
CA GLU A 29 -5.54 -10.92 0.68
C GLU A 29 -6.91 -11.58 0.49
N SER A 30 -7.99 -10.82 0.69
CA SER A 30 -9.35 -11.35 0.51
C SER A 30 -9.64 -11.71 -0.94
N TYR A 31 -9.13 -10.93 -1.91
CA TYR A 31 -9.31 -11.20 -3.32
C TYR A 31 -8.60 -12.49 -3.76
N LEU A 32 -7.49 -12.82 -3.10
CA LEU A 32 -6.59 -13.89 -3.52
C LEU A 32 -6.67 -15.14 -2.66
N VAL A 33 -7.64 -15.21 -1.73
CA VAL A 33 -7.83 -16.41 -0.90
C VAL A 33 -8.01 -17.64 -1.79
N LYS A 34 -7.15 -18.64 -1.59
CA LYS A 34 -7.17 -19.91 -2.35
C LYS A 34 -6.98 -19.72 -3.86
N LYS A 35 -6.41 -18.60 -4.28
CA LYS A 35 -6.12 -18.33 -5.69
C LYS A 35 -4.65 -18.57 -5.96
N GLU A 36 -4.37 -19.14 -7.13
CA GLU A 36 -3.03 -19.40 -7.62
C GLU A 36 -2.66 -18.39 -8.70
N PHE A 37 -1.40 -18.41 -9.11
CA PHE A 37 -0.90 -17.51 -10.15
C PHE A 37 -1.72 -17.63 -11.44
N SER A 38 -2.10 -18.85 -11.83
CA SER A 38 -2.91 -19.06 -13.04
C SER A 38 -4.26 -18.36 -12.93
N ASP A 39 -4.89 -18.41 -11.76
CA ASP A 39 -6.17 -17.71 -11.53
C ASP A 39 -6.01 -16.21 -11.70
N PHE A 40 -4.93 -15.67 -11.14
CA PHE A 40 -4.60 -14.25 -11.24
C PHE A 40 -4.39 -13.82 -12.69
N MET A 41 -3.66 -14.62 -13.45
CA MET A 41 -3.37 -14.31 -14.85
C MET A 41 -4.60 -14.40 -15.74
N GLU A 42 -5.55 -15.25 -15.41
CA GLU A 42 -6.76 -15.46 -16.21
C GLU A 42 -7.89 -14.49 -15.86
N ASN A 43 -7.80 -13.78 -14.75
CA ASN A 43 -8.89 -12.92 -14.26
C ASN A 43 -8.44 -11.46 -14.25
N SER A 44 -8.81 -10.73 -15.30
CA SER A 44 -8.43 -9.31 -15.40
C SER A 44 -9.07 -8.45 -14.33
N MET A 45 -10.30 -8.75 -13.93
CA MET A 45 -10.97 -8.00 -12.85
C MET A 45 -10.22 -8.16 -11.53
N MET A 46 -9.77 -9.37 -11.22
CA MET A 46 -8.96 -9.65 -10.03
C MET A 46 -7.65 -8.89 -10.07
N ARG A 47 -6.96 -8.90 -11.23
CA ARG A 47 -5.70 -8.17 -11.40
C ARG A 47 -5.89 -6.67 -11.18
N PHE A 48 -6.89 -6.08 -11.83
CA PHE A 48 -7.15 -4.65 -11.71
C PHE A 48 -7.59 -4.26 -10.30
N ALA A 49 -8.36 -5.12 -9.63
CA ALA A 49 -8.72 -4.88 -8.22
C ALA A 49 -7.47 -4.85 -7.34
N CYS A 50 -6.55 -5.78 -7.52
CA CYS A 50 -5.29 -5.81 -6.77
C CYS A 50 -4.43 -4.57 -7.08
N ILE A 51 -4.30 -4.21 -8.35
CA ILE A 51 -3.55 -3.02 -8.77
C ILE A 51 -4.13 -1.76 -8.13
N LYS A 52 -5.45 -1.65 -8.07
CA LYS A 52 -6.10 -0.50 -7.42
C LYS A 52 -5.71 -0.42 -5.95
N GLN A 53 -5.70 -1.54 -5.24
CA GLN A 53 -5.29 -1.55 -3.84
C GLN A 53 -3.79 -1.20 -3.69
N MET A 54 -2.95 -1.65 -4.62
CA MET A 54 -1.54 -1.28 -4.63
C MET A 54 -1.35 0.23 -4.82
N GLU A 55 -2.16 0.86 -5.69
CA GLU A 55 -2.17 2.30 -5.87
C GLU A 55 -2.56 3.01 -4.56
N ILE A 56 -3.56 2.50 -3.86
CA ILE A 56 -4.00 3.04 -2.57
C ILE A 56 -2.86 2.97 -1.55
N ILE A 57 -2.14 1.85 -1.49
CA ILE A 57 -0.98 1.69 -0.60
C ILE A 57 0.08 2.74 -0.92
N GLY A 58 0.41 2.92 -2.19
CA GLY A 58 1.40 3.91 -2.61
C GLY A 58 0.96 5.34 -2.33
N GLU A 59 -0.29 5.66 -2.59
CA GLU A 59 -0.84 6.99 -2.34
C GLU A 59 -0.84 7.33 -0.85
N ALA A 60 -1.32 6.41 -0.02
CA ALA A 60 -1.29 6.61 1.43
C ALA A 60 0.14 6.77 1.94
N SER A 61 1.06 5.94 1.45
CA SER A 61 2.47 6.00 1.82
C SER A 61 3.10 7.34 1.45
N ASN A 62 2.75 7.89 0.29
CA ASN A 62 3.28 9.18 -0.16
C ASN A 62 2.89 10.32 0.78
N HIS A 63 1.75 10.21 1.44
CA HIS A 63 1.23 11.25 2.33
C HIS A 63 1.60 11.06 3.80
N ILE A 64 2.32 10.00 4.16
CA ILE A 64 2.86 9.84 5.51
C ILE A 64 3.89 10.95 5.75
N SER A 65 3.89 11.53 6.94
CA SER A 65 4.83 12.60 7.30
C SER A 65 6.28 12.13 7.24
N ASP A 66 7.20 13.07 6.97
CA ASP A 66 8.63 12.76 6.96
C ASP A 66 9.11 12.30 8.33
N ASP A 67 8.55 12.85 9.41
CA ASP A 67 8.86 12.43 10.76
C ASP A 67 8.59 10.94 10.97
N ASN A 68 7.41 10.47 10.56
CA ASN A 68 7.06 9.07 10.70
C ASN A 68 7.81 8.17 9.71
N LYS A 69 8.10 8.66 8.51
CA LYS A 69 8.95 7.91 7.57
C LYS A 69 10.34 7.68 8.15
N SER A 70 10.91 8.69 8.80
CA SER A 70 12.21 8.57 9.46
C SER A 70 12.15 7.65 10.68
N LYS A 71 11.09 7.78 11.48
CA LYS A 71 10.88 6.95 12.67
C LYS A 71 10.72 5.48 12.33
N PHE A 72 10.05 5.18 11.24
CA PHE A 72 9.76 3.81 10.80
C PHE A 72 10.54 3.48 9.52
N SER A 73 11.83 3.75 9.54
CA SER A 73 12.71 3.66 8.37
C SER A 73 13.00 2.24 7.89
N THR A 74 12.54 1.22 8.61
CA THR A 74 12.63 -0.16 8.14
C THR A 74 11.67 -0.43 6.97
N ILE A 75 10.69 0.45 6.76
CA ILE A 75 9.81 0.40 5.60
C ILE A 75 10.47 1.18 4.46
N GLU A 76 10.50 0.58 3.28
CA GLU A 76 11.10 1.16 2.07
C GLU A 76 10.13 2.14 1.42
N TRP A 77 9.91 3.29 2.07
CA TRP A 77 8.90 4.28 1.65
C TRP A 77 9.08 4.75 0.21
N SER A 78 10.30 5.05 -0.19
CA SER A 78 10.57 5.53 -1.55
C SER A 78 10.24 4.48 -2.61
N GLN A 79 10.49 3.20 -2.32
CA GLN A 79 10.15 2.11 -3.24
C GLN A 79 8.64 1.95 -3.38
N ILE A 80 7.92 2.05 -2.28
CA ILE A 80 6.45 1.93 -2.28
C ILE A 80 5.83 3.07 -3.09
N VAL A 81 6.29 4.29 -2.89
CA VAL A 81 5.82 5.46 -3.65
C VAL A 81 6.20 5.34 -5.13
N GLY A 82 7.41 4.86 -5.42
CA GLY A 82 7.86 4.63 -6.79
C GLY A 82 7.00 3.61 -7.53
N MET A 83 6.63 2.55 -6.85
CA MET A 83 5.72 1.53 -7.38
C MET A 83 4.35 2.12 -7.74
N ARG A 84 3.80 2.98 -6.88
CA ARG A 84 2.57 3.69 -7.17
C ARG A 84 2.65 4.45 -8.49
N ASN A 85 3.74 5.16 -8.72
CA ASN A 85 3.94 5.94 -9.94
C ASN A 85 3.94 5.06 -11.18
N VAL A 86 4.57 3.89 -11.11
CA VAL A 86 4.56 2.91 -12.20
C VAL A 86 3.14 2.45 -12.50
N PHE A 87 2.37 2.09 -11.48
CA PHE A 87 1.00 1.60 -11.67
C PHE A 87 0.06 2.67 -12.24
N ILE A 88 0.23 3.94 -11.86
CA ILE A 88 -0.60 5.03 -12.34
C ILE A 88 -0.26 5.39 -13.79
N HIS A 89 1.03 5.48 -14.13
CA HIS A 89 1.47 5.99 -15.41
C HIS A 89 1.61 4.92 -16.49
N GLU A 90 1.80 3.67 -16.11
CA GLU A 90 2.00 2.55 -17.04
C GLU A 90 0.89 1.51 -16.92
N TYR A 91 -0.35 1.99 -16.78
CA TYR A 91 -1.50 1.16 -16.48
C TYR A 91 -1.67 -0.03 -17.42
N PHE A 92 -1.50 0.20 -18.73
CA PHE A 92 -1.62 -0.86 -19.73
C PHE A 92 -0.34 -1.68 -19.91
N GLY A 93 0.77 -1.22 -19.38
CA GLY A 93 2.06 -1.89 -19.47
C GLY A 93 2.49 -2.58 -18.18
N VAL A 94 1.62 -2.64 -17.17
CA VAL A 94 1.96 -3.25 -15.88
C VAL A 94 2.17 -4.75 -16.08
N ASP A 95 3.36 -5.22 -15.65
CA ASP A 95 3.71 -6.64 -15.67
C ASP A 95 2.95 -7.36 -14.56
N SER A 96 1.98 -8.19 -14.95
CA SER A 96 1.16 -8.94 -14.00
C SER A 96 1.96 -9.92 -13.16
N THR A 97 3.04 -10.47 -13.72
CA THR A 97 3.95 -11.35 -12.97
C THR A 97 4.63 -10.58 -11.84
N LEU A 98 5.09 -9.37 -12.13
CA LEU A 98 5.71 -8.52 -11.13
C LEU A 98 4.72 -8.15 -10.03
N VAL A 99 3.49 -7.80 -10.39
CA VAL A 99 2.43 -7.50 -9.41
C VAL A 99 2.21 -8.68 -8.47
N TRP A 100 2.09 -9.88 -9.03
CA TRP A 100 1.92 -11.11 -8.24
C TRP A 100 3.09 -11.32 -7.28
N GLU A 101 4.33 -11.16 -7.77
CA GLU A 101 5.52 -11.34 -6.96
C GLU A 101 5.57 -10.35 -5.79
N ILE A 102 5.25 -9.09 -6.04
CA ILE A 102 5.18 -8.07 -4.98
C ILE A 102 4.15 -8.46 -3.93
N ILE A 103 2.97 -8.89 -4.36
CA ILE A 103 1.90 -9.29 -3.45
C ILE A 103 2.33 -10.48 -2.59
N LYS A 104 2.98 -11.47 -3.18
CA LYS A 104 3.36 -12.69 -2.46
C LYS A 104 4.60 -12.53 -1.60
N ASN A 105 5.57 -11.73 -2.05
CA ASN A 105 6.87 -11.63 -1.39
C ASN A 105 7.01 -10.40 -0.51
N ASP A 106 6.44 -9.25 -0.91
CA ASP A 106 6.70 -7.98 -0.23
C ASP A 106 5.57 -7.56 0.71
N LEU A 107 4.31 -7.81 0.35
CA LEU A 107 3.17 -7.38 1.17
C LEU A 107 3.11 -8.03 2.55
N PRO A 108 3.45 -9.32 2.74
CA PRO A 108 3.42 -9.90 4.09
C PRO A 108 4.35 -9.19 5.07
N ASP A 109 5.55 -8.81 4.63
CA ASP A 109 6.50 -8.08 5.47
C ASP A 109 5.97 -6.66 5.76
N LEU A 110 5.45 -5.98 4.76
CA LEU A 110 4.86 -4.66 4.93
C LEU A 110 3.68 -4.71 5.91
N LYS A 111 2.82 -5.71 5.77
CA LYS A 111 1.68 -5.91 6.67
C LYS A 111 2.13 -6.03 8.12
N TYR A 112 3.14 -6.86 8.36
CA TYR A 112 3.70 -7.08 9.69
C TYR A 112 4.20 -5.76 10.29
N LYS A 113 4.97 -4.99 9.51
CA LYS A 113 5.52 -3.71 9.96
C LYS A 113 4.44 -2.68 10.24
N ILE A 114 3.45 -2.59 9.35
CA ILE A 114 2.32 -1.66 9.50
C ILE A 114 1.49 -2.01 10.73
N GLU A 115 1.23 -3.29 10.99
CA GLU A 115 0.50 -3.71 12.19
C GLU A 115 1.23 -3.29 13.46
N LYS A 116 2.55 -3.42 13.50
CA LYS A 116 3.34 -2.97 14.64
C LYS A 116 3.28 -1.46 14.83
N ILE A 117 3.28 -0.69 13.74
CA ILE A 117 3.15 0.76 13.81
C ILE A 117 1.78 1.14 14.37
N ILE A 118 0.71 0.54 13.85
CA ILE A 118 -0.66 0.83 14.31
C ILE A 118 -0.79 0.54 15.80
N ASP A 119 -0.22 -0.56 16.27
CA ASP A 119 -0.26 -0.91 17.70
C ASP A 119 0.54 0.08 18.57
N ALA A 120 1.56 0.72 18.01
CA ALA A 120 2.43 1.63 18.74
C ALA A 120 1.92 3.08 18.79
N ILE A 121 1.01 3.43 17.90
CA ILE A 121 0.43 4.76 17.83
C ILE A 121 -1.07 4.71 18.15
#